data_c7b3aa074579930e13e705d61314e1ac
#
_entry.id   c7b3aa074579930e13e705d61314e1ac
#
_cell.length_a   1.000
_cell.length_b   1.000
_cell.length_c   1.000
_cell.angle_alpha   90.00
_cell.angle_beta   90.00
_cell.angle_gamma   90.00
#
_symmetry.space_group_name_H-M   'P 1'
#
loop_
_entity.id
_entity.type
_entity.pdbx_description
1 polymer ?
#
loop_
_entity_poly.entity_id
_entity_poly.type
_entity_poly.pdbx_seq_one_letter_code
_entity_poly.pdbx_strand_id
1 'polypeptide(L)'
;MPGFASLAMINVDCADPRGLAAFYSAVLGWEVTHSEDEYAMISDGSTSIGFGLLPGYSAPGWPNENGPKRYHLDFYVEDLDKAEEQALALGATKPSEQPEPQRWRVLLDPGGHPFDICVRPAAS
;
A
#
# COMPACT_ATOMS: atom_id res chain seq x y z
N MET A 1 20.70 -15.53 -17.54
CA MET A 1 20.20 -16.84 -17.03
C MET A 1 18.83 -16.63 -16.41
N PRO A 2 17.83 -17.38 -16.82
CA PRO A 2 16.55 -17.33 -16.11
C PRO A 2 16.69 -17.93 -14.73
N GLY A 3 15.96 -17.39 -13.77
CA GLY A 3 15.86 -18.01 -12.48
C GLY A 3 14.94 -19.24 -12.53
N PHE A 4 14.89 -20.01 -11.46
CA PHE A 4 14.03 -21.20 -11.40
C PHE A 4 12.65 -20.91 -10.79
N ALA A 5 12.35 -19.65 -10.47
CA ALA A 5 11.08 -19.25 -9.86
C ALA A 5 10.60 -17.94 -10.46
N SER A 6 9.32 -17.70 -10.35
CA SER A 6 8.70 -16.41 -10.74
C SER A 6 7.92 -15.87 -9.55
N LEU A 7 7.81 -14.56 -9.48
CA LEU A 7 7.08 -13.92 -8.40
C LEU A 7 5.58 -14.17 -8.58
N ALA A 8 4.95 -14.80 -7.60
CA ALA A 8 3.51 -15.07 -7.65
C ALA A 8 2.71 -13.84 -7.24
N MET A 9 3.08 -13.22 -6.14
CA MET A 9 2.37 -12.05 -5.60
C MET A 9 3.15 -11.44 -4.46
N ILE A 10 2.73 -10.25 -4.05
CA ILE A 10 3.21 -9.61 -2.84
C ILE A 10 2.12 -9.78 -1.79
N ASN A 11 2.46 -10.25 -0.62
CA ASN A 11 1.50 -10.38 0.49
C ASN A 11 1.79 -9.37 1.57
N VAL A 12 0.74 -8.76 2.09
CA VAL A 12 0.80 -7.77 3.17
C VAL A 12 0.08 -8.35 4.39
N ASP A 13 0.78 -8.42 5.51
CA ASP A 13 0.16 -8.84 6.76
C ASP A 13 -0.73 -7.73 7.31
N CYS A 14 -1.88 -8.09 7.86
CA CYS A 14 -2.83 -7.08 8.33
C CYS A 14 -3.82 -7.66 9.32
N ALA A 15 -4.63 -6.77 9.91
CA ALA A 15 -5.70 -7.16 10.81
C ALA A 15 -7.04 -7.31 10.09
N ASP A 16 -7.22 -6.64 8.94
CA ASP A 16 -8.49 -6.63 8.20
C ASP A 16 -8.24 -6.78 6.70
N PRO A 17 -8.11 -8.03 6.21
CA PRO A 17 -7.83 -8.25 4.79
C PRO A 17 -8.86 -7.62 3.84
N ARG A 18 -10.16 -7.75 4.13
CA ARG A 18 -11.19 -7.20 3.25
C ARG A 18 -11.12 -5.69 3.14
N GLY A 19 -10.95 -5.02 4.29
CA GLY A 19 -10.86 -3.56 4.31
C GLY A 19 -9.63 -3.05 3.59
N LEU A 20 -8.51 -3.74 3.76
CA LEU A 20 -7.27 -3.33 3.12
C LEU A 20 -7.32 -3.58 1.61
N ALA A 21 -7.88 -4.71 1.20
CA ALA A 21 -8.07 -4.99 -0.24
C ALA A 21 -8.97 -3.94 -0.88
N ALA A 22 -10.06 -3.56 -0.21
CA ALA A 22 -10.96 -2.53 -0.73
C ALA A 22 -10.24 -1.19 -0.87
N PHE A 23 -9.41 -0.83 0.10
CA PHE A 23 -8.65 0.41 0.05
C PHE A 23 -7.72 0.43 -1.16
N TYR A 24 -6.86 -0.58 -1.30
CA TYR A 24 -5.89 -0.60 -2.40
C TYR A 24 -6.54 -0.84 -3.76
N SER A 25 -7.67 -1.56 -3.81
CA SER A 25 -8.45 -1.68 -5.03
C SER A 25 -8.92 -0.30 -5.50
N ALA A 26 -9.37 0.54 -4.58
CA ALA A 26 -9.80 1.90 -4.92
C ALA A 26 -8.63 2.78 -5.35
N VAL A 27 -7.48 2.65 -4.67
CA VAL A 27 -6.28 3.43 -5.01
C VAL A 27 -5.77 3.09 -6.41
N LEU A 28 -5.71 1.79 -6.74
CA LEU A 28 -5.08 1.31 -7.97
C LEU A 28 -6.06 1.08 -9.12
N GLY A 29 -7.34 0.95 -8.82
CA GLY A 29 -8.33 0.57 -9.81
C GLY A 29 -8.25 -0.90 -10.20
N TRP A 30 -7.71 -1.75 -9.31
CA TRP A 30 -7.55 -3.18 -9.54
C TRP A 30 -8.76 -3.95 -9.02
N GLU A 31 -9.04 -5.07 -9.67
CA GLU A 31 -10.15 -5.92 -9.28
C GLU A 31 -9.84 -6.68 -7.99
N VAL A 32 -10.85 -6.78 -7.10
CA VAL A 32 -10.76 -7.66 -5.94
C VAL A 32 -11.08 -9.06 -6.42
N THR A 33 -10.10 -9.96 -6.38
CA THR A 33 -10.25 -11.33 -6.87
C THR A 33 -10.59 -12.33 -5.77
N HIS A 34 -10.27 -12.00 -4.51
CA HIS A 34 -10.64 -12.78 -3.34
C HIS A 34 -11.00 -11.83 -2.21
N SER A 35 -12.01 -12.18 -1.42
CA SER A 35 -12.41 -11.36 -0.28
C SER A 35 -13.01 -12.24 0.80
N GLU A 36 -12.16 -12.67 1.73
CA GLU A 36 -12.53 -13.49 2.87
C GLU A 36 -11.97 -12.85 4.14
N ASP A 37 -12.47 -13.25 5.31
CA ASP A 37 -12.00 -12.67 6.55
C ASP A 37 -10.53 -12.92 6.81
N GLU A 38 -10.03 -14.08 6.40
CA GLU A 38 -8.65 -14.47 6.64
C GLU A 38 -7.71 -14.06 5.52
N TYR A 39 -8.24 -13.77 4.33
CA TYR A 39 -7.43 -13.46 3.17
C TYR A 39 -8.23 -12.71 2.11
N ALA A 40 -7.59 -11.75 1.46
CA ALA A 40 -8.15 -11.04 0.32
C ALA A 40 -7.04 -10.79 -0.69
N MET A 41 -7.43 -10.52 -1.94
CA MET A 41 -6.44 -10.29 -3.00
C MET A 41 -7.01 -9.35 -4.05
N ILE A 42 -6.14 -8.51 -4.60
CA ILE A 42 -6.44 -7.67 -5.76
C ILE A 42 -5.46 -7.99 -6.88
N SER A 43 -5.88 -7.75 -8.11
CA SER A 43 -5.03 -8.03 -9.27
C SER A 43 -5.40 -7.15 -10.45
N ASP A 44 -4.42 -6.85 -11.30
CA ASP A 44 -4.65 -6.19 -12.59
C ASP A 44 -4.56 -7.18 -13.75
N GLY A 45 -4.52 -8.49 -13.44
CA GLY A 45 -4.36 -9.54 -14.42
C GLY A 45 -2.92 -9.96 -14.65
N SER A 46 -1.97 -9.16 -14.18
CA SER A 46 -0.54 -9.40 -14.34
C SER A 46 0.16 -9.46 -13.00
N THR A 47 -0.16 -8.51 -12.12
CA THR A 47 0.42 -8.42 -10.78
C THR A 47 -0.69 -8.59 -9.75
N SER A 48 -0.40 -9.26 -8.66
CA SER A 48 -1.35 -9.49 -7.58
C SER A 48 -0.77 -9.03 -6.25
N ILE A 49 -1.64 -8.51 -5.39
CA ILE A 49 -1.29 -8.16 -4.02
C ILE A 49 -2.30 -8.89 -3.12
N GLY A 50 -1.78 -9.68 -2.19
CA GLY A 50 -2.58 -10.40 -1.22
C GLY A 50 -2.51 -9.71 0.14
N PHE A 51 -3.55 -9.88 0.94
CA PHE A 51 -3.66 -9.33 2.28
C PHE A 51 -4.05 -10.47 3.20
N GLY A 52 -3.15 -10.85 4.09
CA GLY A 52 -3.34 -12.00 4.96
C GLY A 52 -3.54 -11.58 6.40
N LEU A 53 -4.54 -12.20 7.06
CA LEU A 53 -4.77 -11.95 8.47
C LEU A 53 -3.61 -12.49 9.29
N LEU A 54 -3.00 -11.61 10.08
CA LEU A 54 -1.97 -11.99 11.03
C LEU A 54 -2.53 -11.76 12.44
N PRO A 55 -2.81 -12.83 13.19
CA PRO A 55 -3.27 -12.65 14.57
C PRO A 55 -2.27 -11.87 15.38
N GLY A 56 -2.76 -10.87 16.12
CA GLY A 56 -1.87 -10.01 16.90
C GLY A 56 -1.09 -8.99 16.08
N TYR A 57 -1.50 -8.75 14.84
CA TYR A 57 -0.84 -7.78 13.98
C TYR A 57 -0.71 -6.42 14.67
N SER A 58 0.50 -5.86 14.58
CA SER A 58 0.78 -4.51 15.07
C SER A 58 1.38 -3.73 13.90
N ALA A 59 0.75 -2.62 13.56
CA ALA A 59 1.21 -1.79 12.45
C ALA A 59 2.59 -1.20 12.74
N PRO A 60 3.48 -1.14 11.71
CA PRO A 60 4.81 -0.55 11.91
C PRO A 60 4.77 0.95 12.19
N GLY A 61 3.76 1.66 11.65
CA GLY A 61 3.66 3.09 11.82
C GLY A 61 4.74 3.87 11.10
N TRP A 62 4.78 5.16 11.32
CA TRP A 62 5.79 6.06 10.77
C TRP A 62 5.92 7.26 11.71
N PRO A 63 7.14 7.70 12.06
CA PRO A 63 8.44 7.13 11.66
C PRO A 63 8.88 5.99 12.59
N ASN A 64 8.82 4.76 12.11
CA ASN A 64 9.40 3.58 12.75
C ASN A 64 9.01 3.35 14.22
N GLU A 65 7.79 3.71 14.61
CA GLU A 65 7.35 3.61 16.00
C GLU A 65 7.34 2.18 16.52
N ASN A 66 6.94 1.24 15.66
CA ASN A 66 6.82 -0.17 16.01
C ASN A 66 7.78 -1.04 15.23
N GLY A 67 8.91 -0.46 14.80
CA GLY A 67 9.92 -1.14 14.04
C GLY A 67 10.17 -0.48 12.69
N PRO A 68 11.28 -0.80 12.03
CA PRO A 68 11.61 -0.18 10.76
C PRO A 68 10.64 -0.58 9.64
N LYS A 69 10.42 0.33 8.73
CA LYS A 69 9.67 0.09 7.50
C LYS A 69 10.59 -0.72 6.58
N ARG A 70 10.33 -2.01 6.42
CA ARG A 70 11.20 -2.90 5.63
C ARG A 70 10.78 -3.01 4.18
N TYR A 71 9.50 -3.22 3.96
CA TYR A 71 8.90 -3.27 2.63
C TYR A 71 7.72 -2.33 2.63
N HIS A 72 7.58 -1.57 1.57
CA HIS A 72 6.44 -0.67 1.40
C HIS A 72 6.14 -0.54 -0.07
N LEU A 73 4.95 -0.07 -0.37
CA LEU A 73 4.51 0.16 -1.74
C LEU A 73 4.75 1.62 -2.09
N ASP A 74 5.24 1.85 -3.30
CA ASP A 74 5.38 3.20 -3.85
C ASP A 74 4.45 3.30 -5.04
N PHE A 75 3.65 4.37 -5.09
CA PHE A 75 2.72 4.59 -6.19
C PHE A 75 3.06 5.88 -6.92
N TYR A 76 3.05 5.82 -8.25
CA TYR A 76 3.15 7.03 -9.04
C TYR A 76 1.80 7.71 -9.11
N VAL A 77 1.80 9.03 -8.90
CA VAL A 77 0.60 9.85 -9.02
C VAL A 77 0.95 11.06 -9.87
N GLU A 78 -0.07 11.71 -10.44
CA GLU A 78 0.15 12.88 -11.27
C GLU A 78 0.26 14.17 -10.44
N ASP A 79 -0.45 14.22 -9.32
CA ASP A 79 -0.54 15.41 -8.47
C ASP A 79 -0.53 14.95 -7.02
N LEU A 80 0.52 15.32 -6.28
CA LEU A 80 0.67 14.89 -4.89
C LEU A 80 -0.47 15.37 -3.99
N ASP A 81 -0.89 16.63 -4.14
CA ASP A 81 -1.95 17.18 -3.29
C ASP A 81 -3.27 16.47 -3.54
N LYS A 82 -3.63 16.26 -4.81
CA LYS A 82 -4.85 15.55 -5.16
C LYS A 82 -4.84 14.12 -4.70
N ALA A 83 -3.72 13.42 -4.92
CA ALA A 83 -3.59 12.01 -4.53
C ALA A 83 -3.68 11.86 -3.02
N GLU A 84 -3.04 12.75 -2.27
CA GLU A 84 -3.14 12.75 -0.82
C GLU A 84 -4.58 12.93 -0.37
N GLU A 85 -5.29 13.92 -0.94
CA GLU A 85 -6.68 14.17 -0.61
C GLU A 85 -7.56 12.94 -0.90
N GLN A 86 -7.36 12.32 -2.06
CA GLN A 86 -8.11 11.12 -2.43
C GLN A 86 -7.83 9.94 -1.50
N ALA A 87 -6.56 9.75 -1.12
CA ALA A 87 -6.18 8.67 -0.20
C ALA A 87 -6.79 8.90 1.18
N LEU A 88 -6.76 10.12 1.68
CA LEU A 88 -7.35 10.45 2.98
C LEU A 88 -8.86 10.20 2.98
N ALA A 89 -9.52 10.52 1.87
CA ALA A 89 -10.95 10.24 1.73
C ALA A 89 -11.27 8.75 1.77
N LEU A 90 -10.32 7.90 1.38
CA LEU A 90 -10.47 6.44 1.39
C LEU A 90 -10.09 5.80 2.74
N GLY A 91 -9.61 6.59 3.68
CA GLY A 91 -9.28 6.09 5.01
C GLY A 91 -7.80 6.08 5.37
N ALA A 92 -6.94 6.58 4.49
CA ALA A 92 -5.53 6.74 4.81
C ALA A 92 -5.35 7.88 5.82
N THR A 93 -4.21 7.86 6.53
CA THR A 93 -3.85 8.96 7.42
C THR A 93 -2.47 9.49 7.01
N LYS A 94 -2.20 10.73 7.37
CA LYS A 94 -0.94 11.37 7.04
C LYS A 94 -0.12 11.62 8.31
N PRO A 95 1.02 10.92 8.48
CA PRO A 95 1.91 11.22 9.61
C PRO A 95 2.57 12.58 9.40
N SER A 96 2.94 13.22 10.50
CA SER A 96 3.56 14.54 10.45
C SER A 96 5.00 14.50 9.90
N GLU A 97 5.68 13.39 10.06
CA GLU A 97 7.06 13.23 9.61
C GLU A 97 7.11 12.99 8.11
N GLN A 98 7.52 14.01 7.34
CA GLN A 98 7.58 13.94 5.88
C GLN A 98 8.97 14.37 5.42
N PRO A 99 9.85 13.40 5.06
CA PRO A 99 11.24 13.74 4.68
C PRO A 99 11.36 14.67 3.48
N GLU A 100 10.57 14.43 2.42
CA GLU A 100 10.67 15.15 1.16
C GLU A 100 9.28 15.45 0.57
N PRO A 101 8.45 16.25 1.26
CA PRO A 101 7.03 16.37 0.90
C PRO A 101 6.74 16.95 -0.48
N GLN A 102 7.73 17.56 -1.13
CA GLN A 102 7.56 18.09 -2.48
C GLN A 102 7.84 17.05 -3.57
N ARG A 103 8.45 15.93 -3.22
CA ARG A 103 8.85 14.90 -4.15
C ARG A 103 8.07 13.61 -3.94
N TRP A 104 7.86 13.24 -2.69
CA TRP A 104 7.10 12.05 -2.33
C TRP A 104 6.56 12.24 -0.92
N ARG A 105 5.49 11.54 -0.61
CA ARG A 105 4.86 11.64 0.71
C ARG A 105 4.58 10.27 1.27
N VAL A 106 4.77 10.13 2.59
CA VAL A 106 4.43 8.92 3.31
C VAL A 106 3.01 9.05 3.83
N LEU A 107 2.19 8.05 3.56
CA LEU A 107 0.84 7.96 4.10
C LEU A 107 0.73 6.61 4.80
N LEU A 108 -0.23 6.48 5.70
CA LEU A 108 -0.53 5.20 6.33
C LEU A 108 -1.85 4.70 5.79
N ASP A 109 -1.90 3.42 5.42
CA ASP A 109 -3.15 2.82 4.98
C ASP A 109 -4.08 2.60 6.17
N PRO A 110 -5.33 2.16 5.96
CA PRO A 110 -6.26 1.93 7.08
C PRO A 110 -5.77 0.93 8.13
N GLY A 111 -4.84 0.08 7.77
CA GLY A 111 -4.20 -0.85 8.71
C GLY A 111 -3.00 -0.27 9.43
N GLY A 112 -2.62 0.97 9.10
CA GLY A 112 -1.48 1.65 9.71
C GLY A 112 -0.14 1.34 9.08
N HIS A 113 -0.11 0.70 7.90
CA HIS A 113 1.13 0.39 7.22
C HIS A 113 1.53 1.55 6.30
N PRO A 114 2.80 1.96 6.30
CA PRO A 114 3.27 3.03 5.42
C PRO A 114 3.24 2.65 3.93
N PHE A 115 2.86 3.61 3.11
CA PHE A 115 3.08 3.55 1.66
C PHE A 115 3.43 4.95 1.19
N ASP A 116 4.08 5.04 0.04
CA ASP A 116 4.51 6.32 -0.50
C ASP A 116 3.76 6.66 -1.78
N ILE A 117 3.47 7.94 -1.97
CA ILE A 117 3.03 8.47 -3.26
C ILE A 117 4.13 9.38 -3.78
N CYS A 118 4.43 9.27 -5.06
CA CYS A 118 5.48 10.07 -5.68
C CYS A 118 5.09 10.44 -7.11
N VAL A 119 5.63 11.56 -7.58
CA VAL A 119 5.38 12.01 -8.94
C VAL A 119 6.24 11.19 -9.90
N ARG A 120 5.64 10.77 -11.01
CA ARG A 120 6.38 10.03 -12.03
C ARG A 120 7.52 10.89 -12.56
N PRO A 121 8.73 10.33 -12.71
CA PRO A 121 9.85 11.10 -13.24
C PRO A 121 9.52 11.64 -14.63
N ALA A 122 10.05 12.83 -14.94
CA ALA A 122 9.89 13.41 -16.26
C ALA A 122 10.50 12.49 -17.31
N ALA A 123 9.83 12.39 -18.47
CA ALA A 123 10.37 11.63 -19.59
C ALA A 123 11.62 12.32 -20.11
N SER A 124 12.66 11.54 -20.37
CA SER A 124 13.93 12.08 -20.89
C SER A 124 14.13 11.69 -22.34
#